data_60c7a4506fcd02a5d2c0c59e5bf658f1
#
_entry.id   60c7a4506fcd02a5d2c0c59e5bf658f1
#
_cell.length_a   1.000
_cell.length_b   1.000
_cell.length_c   1.000
_cell.angle_alpha   90.00
_cell.angle_beta   90.00
_cell.angle_gamma   90.00
#
_symmetry.space_group_name_H-M   'P 1'
#
loop_
_entity.id
_entity.type
_entity.pdbx_description
1 polymer ?
#
loop_
_entity_poly.entity_id
_entity_poly.type
_entity_poly.pdbx_seq_one_letter_code
_entity_poly.pdbx_strand_id
1 'polypeptide(L)'
;MKNILLTFAALLIVGAAWAENPNIINGHPVSVRIINAMNSKTQPMPSAIVDANITDAEGNILIKRGTPVQLSVEAQRARGVGKAGYLGVSCISTTAVDGQTIFLAGGISAYGNDREELAIGLGVGAGIVVFPFGLFCLCIKGEEAYIPSNTILTNVVIDDSYTINY
;
A
#
# COMPACT_ATOMS: atom_id res chain seq x y z
N MET A 1 61.81 -1.74 -13.86
CA MET A 1 60.61 -1.17 -14.51
C MET A 1 59.62 -2.23 -15.01
N LYS A 2 60.05 -3.37 -15.54
CA LYS A 2 59.13 -4.44 -16.00
C LYS A 2 58.26 -5.07 -14.89
N ASN A 3 58.77 -5.19 -13.66
CA ASN A 3 58.06 -5.83 -12.54
C ASN A 3 56.98 -4.93 -11.89
N ILE A 4 57.13 -3.60 -12.02
CA ILE A 4 56.16 -2.63 -11.52
C ILE A 4 54.92 -2.59 -12.41
N LEU A 5 55.07 -2.81 -13.70
CA LEU A 5 53.97 -2.84 -14.66
C LEU A 5 53.08 -4.08 -14.45
N LEU A 6 53.69 -5.22 -14.09
CA LEU A 6 52.98 -6.48 -13.81
C LEU A 6 52.16 -6.42 -12.52
N THR A 7 52.66 -5.73 -11.48
CA THR A 7 51.92 -5.54 -10.22
C THR A 7 50.77 -4.58 -10.40
N PHE A 8 50.86 -3.57 -11.26
CA PHE A 8 49.76 -2.65 -11.56
C PHE A 8 48.64 -3.34 -12.39
N ALA A 9 49.01 -4.23 -13.33
CA ALA A 9 48.05 -5.02 -14.09
C ALA A 9 47.28 -6.02 -13.19
N ALA A 10 47.96 -6.63 -12.20
CA ALA A 10 47.31 -7.54 -11.24
C ALA A 10 46.38 -6.80 -10.30
N LEU A 11 46.65 -5.53 -9.95
CA LEU A 11 45.80 -4.74 -9.05
C LEU A 11 44.52 -4.26 -9.76
N LEU A 12 44.53 -4.13 -11.07
CA LEU A 12 43.34 -3.74 -11.87
C LEU A 12 42.33 -4.90 -12.05
N ILE A 13 42.74 -6.15 -11.89
CA ILE A 13 41.87 -7.32 -12.06
C ILE A 13 41.08 -7.62 -10.75
N VAL A 14 41.55 -7.18 -9.59
CA VAL A 14 40.86 -7.37 -8.29
C VAL A 14 39.66 -6.42 -8.12
N GLY A 15 39.51 -5.43 -8.97
CA GLY A 15 38.41 -4.44 -8.93
C GLY A 15 37.16 -4.79 -9.72
N ALA A 16 37.04 -5.99 -10.31
CA ALA A 16 35.77 -6.50 -10.78
C ALA A 16 34.97 -6.90 -9.56
N ALA A 17 34.39 -5.89 -8.87
CA ALA A 17 33.36 -6.12 -7.88
C ALA A 17 32.32 -7.05 -8.51
N TRP A 18 32.07 -8.13 -7.85
CA TRP A 18 30.99 -9.07 -8.16
C TRP A 18 29.69 -8.26 -8.05
N ALA A 19 29.27 -7.66 -9.16
CA ALA A 19 27.94 -7.11 -9.27
C ALA A 19 27.03 -8.34 -9.33
N GLU A 20 26.59 -8.76 -8.17
CA GLU A 20 25.56 -9.77 -8.04
C GLU A 20 24.33 -9.23 -8.76
N ASN A 21 23.91 -9.92 -9.84
CA ASN A 21 22.73 -9.48 -10.59
C ASN A 21 21.51 -9.62 -9.68
N PRO A 22 20.68 -8.57 -9.56
CA PRO A 22 19.46 -8.67 -8.75
C PRO A 22 18.56 -9.77 -9.34
N ASN A 23 18.04 -10.64 -8.48
CA ASN A 23 17.07 -11.66 -8.89
C ASN A 23 15.62 -11.20 -8.77
N ILE A 24 15.39 -10.03 -8.16
CA ILE A 24 14.13 -9.28 -8.26
C ILE A 24 14.43 -7.87 -8.77
N ILE A 25 13.70 -7.44 -9.79
CA ILE A 25 13.86 -6.13 -10.42
C ILE A 25 12.76 -5.17 -9.94
N ASN A 26 13.10 -3.89 -9.85
CA ASN A 26 12.13 -2.82 -9.62
C ASN A 26 10.94 -2.94 -10.59
N GLY A 27 9.73 -2.72 -10.07
CA GLY A 27 8.48 -2.84 -10.82
C GLY A 27 7.92 -4.26 -10.90
N HIS A 28 8.57 -5.27 -10.28
CA HIS A 28 8.01 -6.63 -10.25
C HIS A 28 6.66 -6.64 -9.50
N PRO A 29 5.58 -7.16 -10.11
CA PRO A 29 4.25 -7.13 -9.51
C PRO A 29 4.14 -8.10 -8.32
N VAL A 30 3.47 -7.65 -7.27
CA VAL A 30 3.20 -8.42 -6.06
C VAL A 30 1.71 -8.42 -5.79
N SER A 31 1.10 -9.59 -5.69
CA SER A 31 -0.29 -9.72 -5.26
C SER A 31 -0.36 -9.70 -3.73
N VAL A 32 -1.06 -8.72 -3.16
CA VAL A 32 -1.23 -8.57 -1.72
C VAL A 32 -2.70 -8.74 -1.36
N ARG A 33 -3.01 -9.56 -0.36
CA ARG A 33 -4.36 -9.79 0.14
C ARG A 33 -4.55 -9.12 1.49
N ILE A 34 -5.55 -8.26 1.59
CA ILE A 34 -6.00 -7.67 2.85
C ILE A 34 -6.83 -8.71 3.61
N ILE A 35 -6.45 -9.04 4.84
CA ILE A 35 -7.12 -10.06 5.65
C ILE A 35 -8.35 -9.49 6.35
N ASN A 36 -8.21 -8.35 7.02
CA ASN A 36 -9.24 -7.76 7.84
C ASN A 36 -10.01 -6.68 7.06
N ALA A 37 -11.33 -6.69 7.18
CA ALA A 37 -12.14 -5.58 6.68
C ALA A 37 -11.78 -4.29 7.43
N MET A 38 -11.73 -3.17 6.71
CA MET A 38 -11.37 -1.86 7.24
C MET A 38 -12.48 -0.85 6.98
N ASN A 39 -12.66 0.07 7.93
CA ASN A 39 -13.67 1.11 7.87
C ASN A 39 -13.05 2.42 8.38
N SER A 40 -13.38 3.54 7.74
CA SER A 40 -12.85 4.86 8.10
C SER A 40 -13.23 5.33 9.51
N LYS A 41 -14.28 4.77 10.09
CA LYS A 41 -14.75 5.11 11.45
C LYS A 41 -13.95 4.41 12.54
N THR A 42 -13.72 3.11 12.38
CA THR A 42 -12.95 2.28 13.30
C THR A 42 -11.63 1.98 12.62
N GLN A 43 -10.53 2.51 13.12
CA GLN A 43 -9.18 2.18 12.62
C GLN A 43 -8.82 0.77 13.11
N PRO A 44 -9.14 -0.30 12.37
CA PRO A 44 -8.70 -1.63 12.74
C PRO A 44 -7.19 -1.73 12.52
N MET A 45 -6.52 -2.62 13.23
CA MET A 45 -5.14 -2.97 12.90
C MET A 45 -5.12 -3.56 11.48
N PRO A 46 -4.46 -2.90 10.53
CA PRO A 46 -4.39 -3.40 9.17
C PRO A 46 -3.57 -4.69 9.16
N SER A 47 -4.08 -5.70 8.45
CA SER A 47 -3.36 -6.96 8.26
C SER A 47 -3.45 -7.38 6.81
N ALA A 48 -2.30 -7.64 6.19
CA ALA A 48 -2.22 -8.13 4.83
C ALA A 48 -1.08 -9.14 4.69
N ILE A 49 -1.20 -9.98 3.68
CA ILE A 49 -0.21 -11.00 3.33
C ILE A 49 0.05 -11.00 1.83
N VAL A 50 1.20 -11.51 1.43
CA VAL A 50 1.49 -11.84 0.03
C VAL A 50 0.60 -13.00 -0.40
N ASP A 51 -0.15 -12.84 -1.48
CA ASP A 51 -1.15 -13.82 -1.93
C ASP A 51 -0.57 -14.95 -2.81
N ALA A 52 0.54 -14.71 -3.50
CA ALA A 52 1.23 -15.66 -4.36
C ALA A 52 2.73 -15.70 -4.08
N ASN A 53 3.36 -16.86 -4.31
CA ASN A 53 4.84 -16.92 -4.26
C ASN A 53 5.43 -16.04 -5.35
N ILE A 54 6.51 -15.34 -5.02
CA ILE A 54 7.35 -14.64 -5.99
C ILE A 54 8.59 -15.48 -6.20
N THR A 55 8.86 -15.81 -7.45
CA THR A 55 9.99 -16.67 -7.85
C THR A 55 10.89 -15.94 -8.83
N ASP A 56 12.16 -16.34 -8.86
CA ASP A 56 13.10 -15.94 -9.91
C ASP A 56 12.87 -16.71 -11.23
N ALA A 57 13.74 -16.45 -12.22
CA ALA A 57 13.67 -17.11 -13.53
C ALA A 57 13.97 -18.63 -13.45
N GLU A 58 14.69 -19.06 -12.43
CA GLU A 58 15.06 -20.46 -12.16
C GLU A 58 13.98 -21.22 -11.39
N GLY A 59 12.95 -20.52 -10.87
CA GLY A 59 11.85 -21.09 -10.11
C GLY A 59 12.08 -21.15 -8.60
N ASN A 60 13.15 -20.54 -8.08
CA ASN A 60 13.40 -20.45 -6.65
C ASN A 60 12.46 -19.43 -6.01
N ILE A 61 11.93 -19.75 -4.83
CA ILE A 61 11.00 -18.87 -4.13
C ILE A 61 11.78 -17.78 -3.39
N LEU A 62 11.55 -16.53 -3.77
CA LEU A 62 12.17 -15.34 -3.19
C LEU A 62 11.30 -14.72 -2.09
N ILE A 63 9.97 -14.71 -2.27
CA ILE A 63 9.02 -14.30 -1.25
C ILE A 63 7.90 -15.35 -1.20
N LYS A 64 7.66 -15.91 -0.02
CA LYS A 64 6.64 -16.96 0.19
C LYS A 64 5.24 -16.34 0.24
N ARG A 65 4.27 -17.06 -0.31
CA ARG A 65 2.86 -16.80 -0.03
C ARG A 65 2.59 -16.85 1.47
N GLY A 66 1.77 -15.91 1.96
CA GLY A 66 1.44 -15.81 3.38
C GLY A 66 2.41 -14.94 4.18
N THR A 67 3.50 -14.44 3.59
CA THR A 67 4.40 -13.50 4.26
C THR A 67 3.65 -12.22 4.60
N PRO A 68 3.77 -11.70 5.85
CA PRO A 68 3.12 -10.47 6.26
C PRO A 68 3.61 -9.26 5.46
N VAL A 69 2.68 -8.37 5.15
CA VAL A 69 2.95 -7.08 4.50
C VAL A 69 2.68 -5.97 5.50
N GLN A 70 3.65 -5.08 5.68
CA GLN A 70 3.46 -3.85 6.46
C GLN A 70 2.65 -2.85 5.65
N LEU A 71 1.62 -2.29 6.28
CA LEU A 71 0.70 -1.34 5.69
C LEU A 71 0.77 0.01 6.40
N SER A 72 0.58 1.08 5.64
CA SER A 72 0.20 2.40 6.15
C SER A 72 -1.28 2.63 5.85
N VAL A 73 -2.02 3.10 6.85
CA VAL A 73 -3.46 3.38 6.71
C VAL A 73 -3.74 4.83 7.05
N GLU A 74 -4.37 5.51 6.11
CA GLU A 74 -4.89 6.86 6.25
C GLU A 74 -6.41 6.80 6.30
N ALA A 75 -7.02 7.22 7.40
CA ALA A 75 -8.46 7.17 7.57
C ALA A 75 -9.01 8.52 8.00
N GLN A 76 -10.00 9.00 7.27
CA GLN A 76 -10.81 10.17 7.63
C GLN A 76 -12.27 9.74 7.81
N ARG A 77 -12.81 10.01 8.98
CA ARG A 77 -14.22 9.73 9.29
C ARG A 77 -15.15 10.62 8.47
N ALA A 78 -16.28 10.08 8.10
CA ALA A 78 -17.38 10.89 7.58
C ALA A 78 -17.76 12.00 8.57
N ARG A 79 -18.03 13.19 8.05
CA ARG A 79 -18.35 14.39 8.85
C ARG A 79 -19.77 14.87 8.56
N GLY A 80 -20.25 15.80 9.38
CA GLY A 80 -21.48 16.54 9.12
C GLY A 80 -21.45 17.29 7.80
N VAL A 81 -22.60 17.82 7.36
CA VAL A 81 -22.81 18.43 6.03
C VAL A 81 -22.55 17.42 4.88
N GLY A 82 -22.88 16.15 5.10
CA GLY A 82 -22.86 15.11 4.08
C GLY A 82 -21.48 14.63 3.64
N LYS A 83 -20.38 15.09 4.24
CA LYS A 83 -19.01 14.76 3.80
C LYS A 83 -18.69 13.29 4.03
N ALA A 84 -18.30 12.61 2.93
CA ALA A 84 -17.91 11.21 2.94
C ALA A 84 -16.62 10.94 3.75
N GLY A 85 -16.48 9.70 4.23
CA GLY A 85 -15.25 9.19 4.80
C GLY A 85 -14.26 8.82 3.70
N TYR A 86 -12.98 8.78 4.05
CA TYR A 86 -11.87 8.35 3.20
C TYR A 86 -11.07 7.28 3.91
N LEU A 87 -10.60 6.29 3.15
CA LEU A 87 -9.72 5.23 3.64
C LEU A 87 -8.68 4.92 2.57
N GLY A 88 -7.43 5.28 2.82
CA GLY A 88 -6.27 4.94 2.00
C GLY A 88 -5.43 3.86 2.68
N VAL A 89 -5.01 2.85 1.93
CA VAL A 89 -4.13 1.78 2.40
C VAL A 89 -2.97 1.67 1.43
N SER A 90 -1.75 1.86 1.92
CA SER A 90 -0.51 1.75 1.14
C SER A 90 0.34 0.60 1.67
N CYS A 91 0.88 -0.21 0.78
CA CYS A 91 1.86 -1.23 1.11
C CYS A 91 3.23 -0.59 1.28
N ILE A 92 3.94 -0.89 2.38
CA ILE A 92 5.25 -0.33 2.70
C ILE A 92 6.35 -1.35 2.42
N SER A 93 6.25 -2.54 3.00
CA SER A 93 7.30 -3.55 2.91
C SER A 93 6.80 -4.96 3.23
N THR A 94 7.59 -5.94 2.81
CA THR A 94 7.46 -7.35 3.17
C THR A 94 8.83 -7.94 3.43
N THR A 95 8.92 -9.23 3.76
CA THR A 95 10.18 -9.91 4.07
C THR A 95 10.45 -11.01 3.06
N ALA A 96 11.66 -11.08 2.52
CA ALA A 96 12.13 -12.17 1.66
C ALA A 96 12.50 -13.43 2.47
N VAL A 97 12.80 -14.53 1.77
CA VAL A 97 13.16 -15.82 2.40
C VAL A 97 14.45 -15.76 3.20
N ASP A 98 15.38 -14.88 2.85
CA ASP A 98 16.65 -14.64 3.54
C ASP A 98 16.53 -13.67 4.73
N GLY A 99 15.32 -13.14 4.98
CA GLY A 99 15.05 -12.15 6.03
C GLY A 99 15.26 -10.70 5.61
N GLN A 100 15.63 -10.42 4.36
CA GLN A 100 15.79 -9.07 3.85
C GLN A 100 14.42 -8.38 3.76
N THR A 101 14.38 -7.10 4.10
CA THR A 101 13.18 -6.26 3.94
C THR A 101 13.09 -5.76 2.51
N ILE A 102 11.97 -6.05 1.85
CA ILE A 102 11.65 -5.63 0.47
C ILE A 102 10.63 -4.51 0.54
N PHE A 103 10.95 -3.35 -0.01
CA PHE A 103 10.04 -2.22 -0.09
C PHE A 103 9.03 -2.40 -1.21
N LEU A 104 7.80 -1.97 -0.96
CA LEU A 104 6.68 -2.09 -1.86
C LEU A 104 6.08 -0.71 -2.14
N ALA A 105 5.64 -0.50 -3.37
CA ALA A 105 4.88 0.67 -3.77
C ALA A 105 3.51 0.24 -4.30
N GLY A 106 2.47 0.97 -3.90
CA GLY A 106 1.09 0.70 -4.32
C GLY A 106 0.12 0.56 -3.16
N GLY A 107 -1.15 0.43 -3.48
CA GLY A 107 -2.19 0.36 -2.47
C GLY A 107 -3.59 0.55 -3.05
N ILE A 108 -4.55 0.83 -2.18
CA ILE A 108 -5.95 1.07 -2.54
C ILE A 108 -6.51 2.23 -1.73
N SER A 109 -7.41 2.98 -2.33
CA SER A 109 -8.22 3.97 -1.62
C SER A 109 -9.71 3.70 -1.84
N ALA A 110 -10.49 3.96 -0.82
CA ALA A 110 -11.94 3.90 -0.86
C ALA A 110 -12.52 5.20 -0.31
N TYR A 111 -13.63 5.62 -0.89
CA TYR A 111 -14.42 6.76 -0.44
C TYR A 111 -15.82 6.26 -0.09
N GLY A 112 -16.41 6.83 0.95
CA GLY A 112 -17.84 6.69 1.20
C GLY A 112 -18.66 7.49 0.19
N ASN A 113 -19.97 7.37 0.23
CA ASN A 113 -20.85 8.21 -0.56
C ASN A 113 -20.99 9.60 0.08
N ASP A 114 -20.80 10.62 -0.74
CA ASP A 114 -21.01 12.01 -0.36
C ASP A 114 -22.51 12.33 -0.38
N ARG A 115 -23.00 12.95 0.68
CA ARG A 115 -24.40 13.38 0.83
C ARG A 115 -24.53 14.90 1.03
N GLU A 116 -23.52 15.63 0.56
CA GLU A 116 -23.43 17.08 0.75
C GLU A 116 -24.64 17.79 0.11
N GLU A 117 -25.02 17.42 -1.10
CA GLU A 117 -26.18 17.99 -1.79
C GLU A 117 -27.48 17.79 -1.01
N LEU A 118 -27.69 16.60 -0.43
CA LEU A 118 -28.84 16.31 0.43
C LEU A 118 -28.82 17.12 1.71
N ALA A 119 -27.66 17.22 2.37
CA ALA A 119 -27.54 17.97 3.63
C ALA A 119 -27.80 19.47 3.42
N ILE A 120 -27.22 20.05 2.37
CA ILE A 120 -27.40 21.46 2.02
C ILE A 120 -28.83 21.71 1.50
N GLY A 121 -29.32 20.88 0.57
CA GLY A 121 -30.66 21.02 0.00
C GLY A 121 -31.77 20.97 1.05
N LEU A 122 -31.71 20.01 1.97
CA LEU A 122 -32.67 19.91 3.08
C LEU A 122 -32.48 21.03 4.10
N GLY A 123 -31.23 21.41 4.41
CA GLY A 123 -30.91 22.47 5.36
C GLY A 123 -31.44 23.84 4.90
N VAL A 124 -31.24 24.18 3.64
CA VAL A 124 -31.72 25.43 3.06
C VAL A 124 -33.24 25.39 2.83
N GLY A 125 -33.76 24.31 2.26
CA GLY A 125 -35.20 24.17 1.98
C GLY A 125 -36.06 24.18 3.26
N ALA A 126 -35.66 23.42 4.25
CA ALA A 126 -36.41 23.37 5.54
C ALA A 126 -36.16 24.61 6.42
N GLY A 127 -34.99 25.25 6.30
CA GLY A 127 -34.67 26.47 7.04
C GLY A 127 -35.50 27.67 6.68
N ILE A 128 -36.02 27.73 5.45
CA ILE A 128 -36.91 28.81 4.99
C ILE A 128 -38.31 28.66 5.59
N VAL A 129 -38.73 27.41 5.82
CA VAL A 129 -40.12 27.13 6.27
C VAL A 129 -40.25 27.02 7.78
N VAL A 130 -39.24 26.42 8.47
CA VAL A 130 -39.31 26.15 9.90
C VAL A 130 -37.94 26.32 10.55
N PHE A 131 -37.57 27.53 10.88
CA PHE A 131 -36.41 27.82 11.73
C PHE A 131 -36.75 27.43 13.19
N PRO A 132 -35.96 26.56 13.88
CA PRO A 132 -34.58 26.17 13.69
C PRO A 132 -34.37 24.76 13.08
N PHE A 133 -35.37 24.07 12.56
CA PHE A 133 -35.28 22.70 12.09
C PHE A 133 -34.31 22.50 10.91
N GLY A 134 -34.12 23.50 10.06
CA GLY A 134 -33.15 23.45 8.95
C GLY A 134 -31.70 23.20 9.42
N LEU A 135 -31.36 23.65 10.62
CA LEU A 135 -30.00 23.42 11.17
C LEU A 135 -29.74 21.95 11.52
N PHE A 136 -30.77 21.15 11.85
CA PHE A 136 -30.61 19.72 12.10
C PHE A 136 -30.21 18.95 10.86
N CYS A 137 -30.56 19.42 9.66
CA CYS A 137 -30.16 18.80 8.40
C CYS A 137 -28.65 18.92 8.14
N LEU A 138 -27.97 19.90 8.72
CA LEU A 138 -26.51 20.03 8.66
C LEU A 138 -25.78 18.94 9.46
N CYS A 139 -26.51 18.21 10.32
CA CYS A 139 -25.97 17.06 11.05
C CYS A 139 -26.00 15.76 10.25
N ILE A 140 -26.54 15.77 9.01
CA ILE A 140 -26.49 14.60 8.13
C ILE A 140 -25.02 14.32 7.81
N LYS A 141 -24.57 13.11 8.18
CA LYS A 141 -23.22 12.64 7.88
C LYS A 141 -23.20 11.94 6.54
N GLY A 142 -22.09 12.05 5.83
CA GLY A 142 -21.79 11.19 4.69
C GLY A 142 -21.60 9.73 5.11
N GLU A 143 -21.40 8.85 4.16
CA GLU A 143 -21.12 7.44 4.43
C GLU A 143 -19.64 7.23 4.75
N GLU A 144 -19.36 6.25 5.59
CA GLU A 144 -17.99 5.85 5.90
C GLU A 144 -17.39 5.06 4.75
N ALA A 145 -16.10 5.25 4.48
CA ALA A 145 -15.37 4.43 3.53
C ALA A 145 -15.15 3.02 4.09
N TYR A 146 -15.23 2.02 3.23
CA TYR A 146 -15.11 0.62 3.60
C TYR A 146 -14.28 -0.17 2.58
N ILE A 147 -13.33 -0.95 3.06
CA ILE A 147 -12.58 -1.94 2.27
C ILE A 147 -12.91 -3.33 2.84
N PRO A 148 -13.49 -4.24 2.03
CA PRO A 148 -13.85 -5.57 2.50
C PRO A 148 -12.61 -6.44 2.79
N SER A 149 -12.80 -7.43 3.66
CA SER A 149 -11.81 -8.48 3.87
C SER A 149 -11.59 -9.29 2.59
N ASN A 150 -10.42 -9.90 2.45
CA ASN A 150 -10.00 -10.66 1.27
C ASN A 150 -9.92 -9.84 -0.04
N THR A 151 -9.83 -8.51 0.05
CA THR A 151 -9.51 -7.67 -1.11
C THR A 151 -8.10 -7.97 -1.59
N ILE A 152 -7.94 -8.27 -2.88
CA ILE A 152 -6.65 -8.52 -3.51
C ILE A 152 -6.18 -7.24 -4.22
N LEU A 153 -4.99 -6.79 -3.88
CA LEU A 153 -4.31 -5.67 -4.51
C LEU A 153 -3.38 -6.22 -5.59
N THR A 154 -3.61 -5.84 -6.83
CA THR A 154 -2.78 -6.26 -7.99
C THR A 154 -1.91 -5.14 -8.53
N ASN A 155 -2.04 -3.94 -7.97
CA ASN A 155 -1.30 -2.74 -8.33
C ASN A 155 -0.11 -2.46 -7.40
N VAL A 156 0.31 -3.46 -6.63
CA VAL A 156 1.49 -3.38 -5.77
C VAL A 156 2.70 -3.88 -6.54
N VAL A 157 3.79 -3.14 -6.48
CA VAL A 157 5.05 -3.48 -7.13
C VAL A 157 6.22 -3.36 -6.13
N ILE A 158 7.31 -4.03 -6.43
CA ILE A 158 8.56 -3.87 -5.69
C ILE A 158 9.22 -2.55 -6.11
N ASP A 159 9.60 -1.74 -5.12
CA ASP A 159 10.06 -0.36 -5.31
C ASP A 159 11.55 -0.24 -5.66
N ASP A 160 12.31 -1.33 -5.52
CA ASP A 160 13.75 -1.36 -5.81
C ASP A 160 14.18 -2.72 -6.37
N SER A 161 15.44 -2.87 -6.71
CA SER A 161 16.02 -4.13 -7.17
C SER A 161 16.81 -4.78 -6.05
N TYR A 162 16.58 -6.09 -5.82
CA TYR A 162 17.15 -6.82 -4.70
C TYR A 162 17.86 -8.08 -5.18
N THR A 163 18.95 -8.44 -4.49
CA THR A 163 19.59 -9.75 -4.56
C THR A 163 19.24 -10.53 -3.32
N ILE A 164 18.46 -11.59 -3.47
CA ILE A 164 17.98 -12.44 -2.38
C ILE A 164 18.70 -13.78 -2.42
N ASN A 165 19.25 -14.19 -1.28
CA ASN A 165 19.94 -15.46 -1.11
C ASN A 165 18.94 -16.53 -0.62
N TYR A 166 18.91 -17.71 -1.27
CA TYR A 166 17.99 -18.83 -0.97
C TYR A 166 18.73 -20.15 -0.75
#